data_2949f163e661a33b33dd4effe1f9309e
#
_entry.id   2949f163e661a33b33dd4effe1f9309e
#
_cell.length_a   1.000
_cell.length_b   1.000
_cell.length_c   1.000
_cell.angle_alpha   90.00
_cell.angle_beta   90.00
_cell.angle_gamma   90.00
#
_symmetry.space_group_name_H-M   'P 1'
#
loop_
_entity.id
_entity.type
_entity.pdbx_description
1 polymer ?
#
loop_
_entity_poly.entity_id
_entity_poly.type
_entity_poly.pdbx_seq_one_letter_code
_entity_poly.pdbx_strand_id
1 'polypeptide(L)'
;GGPRRPKIIYFIGCNNVRVQDVTLRNSAYWTQDYEKCNGVIVRGVKVYSHANWNNDGLDIDSRNVVVSDCYIDCDDDALCLKSDTDTPCENVTVTNCVLKSNCNAIKFGTSSYSGFKNVTISNCTIDRASEDHIRQWYKNYPWIGTKHKTVVAGIALESVDGGIIENVSISDIAMQGVQTPIFVRLGDRKRTFSKQMSRINDVMISRIIARSEGKIACSITGVPGGDIKNIVISDVILVTDAEVAKTDIDLKVPEAIDKYPENRMFGTILPASGFYVRHVNGIAFNNIKMTTTNKDERPMFHLNDVKNFTQQGCTLN
;
A
#
# COMPACT_ATOMS: atom_id res chain seq x y z
N GLY A 1 -11.28 -14.79 -24.20
CA GLY A 1 -11.71 -14.33 -22.92
C GLY A 1 -12.59 -15.37 -22.28
N GLY A 2 -12.15 -15.92 -21.13
CA GLY A 2 -13.00 -16.79 -20.31
C GLY A 2 -14.19 -16.01 -19.74
N PRO A 3 -15.18 -16.70 -19.19
CA PRO A 3 -16.33 -16.06 -18.56
C PRO A 3 -15.83 -15.12 -17.45
N ARG A 4 -16.37 -13.90 -17.39
CA ARG A 4 -16.02 -12.92 -16.36
C ARG A 4 -16.47 -13.45 -15.00
N ARG A 5 -15.56 -13.50 -14.05
CA ARG A 5 -15.88 -13.86 -12.68
C ARG A 5 -16.75 -12.76 -12.04
N PRO A 6 -17.86 -13.06 -11.37
CA PRO A 6 -18.72 -12.04 -10.76
C PRO A 6 -18.10 -11.47 -9.48
N LYS A 7 -18.39 -10.21 -9.20
CA LYS A 7 -18.26 -9.57 -7.88
C LYS A 7 -19.53 -9.87 -7.06
N ILE A 8 -19.43 -9.92 -5.74
CA ILE A 8 -20.63 -10.10 -4.90
C ILE A 8 -21.46 -8.81 -4.91
N ILE A 9 -20.80 -7.67 -4.71
CA ILE A 9 -21.42 -6.34 -4.77
C ILE A 9 -20.72 -5.53 -5.86
N TYR A 10 -21.50 -4.91 -6.74
CA TYR A 10 -20.97 -4.01 -7.75
C TYR A 10 -21.95 -2.87 -8.03
N PHE A 11 -21.61 -1.67 -7.60
CA PHE A 11 -22.36 -0.44 -7.88
C PHE A 11 -21.58 0.43 -8.87
N ILE A 12 -22.25 0.90 -9.91
CA ILE A 12 -21.68 1.78 -10.95
C ILE A 12 -22.55 3.01 -11.09
N GLY A 13 -21.95 4.20 -10.95
CA GLY A 13 -22.62 5.48 -11.22
C GLY A 13 -23.79 5.78 -10.28
N CYS A 14 -23.80 5.15 -9.11
CA CYS A 14 -24.90 5.30 -8.15
C CYS A 14 -24.66 6.48 -7.19
N ASN A 15 -25.77 7.04 -6.70
CA ASN A 15 -25.72 8.06 -5.65
C ASN A 15 -26.32 7.53 -4.34
N ASN A 16 -25.79 8.00 -3.20
CA ASN A 16 -26.30 7.68 -1.87
C ASN A 16 -26.35 6.16 -1.60
N VAL A 17 -25.28 5.45 -1.92
CA VAL A 17 -25.15 4.00 -1.69
C VAL A 17 -24.85 3.75 -0.22
N ARG A 18 -25.52 2.77 0.37
CA ARG A 18 -25.27 2.32 1.74
C ARG A 18 -25.24 0.80 1.81
N VAL A 19 -24.14 0.26 2.32
CA VAL A 19 -23.97 -1.17 2.60
C VAL A 19 -23.56 -1.32 4.05
N GLN A 20 -24.37 -2.01 4.86
CA GLN A 20 -24.18 -2.09 6.30
C GLN A 20 -24.46 -3.48 6.85
N ASP A 21 -23.70 -3.86 7.89
CA ASP A 21 -23.96 -5.00 8.77
C ASP A 21 -24.21 -6.33 8.04
N VAL A 22 -23.51 -6.52 6.92
CA VAL A 22 -23.59 -7.75 6.12
C VAL A 22 -22.27 -8.52 6.18
N THR A 23 -22.35 -9.83 5.96
CA THR A 23 -21.17 -10.69 5.82
C THR A 23 -21.10 -11.19 4.38
N LEU A 24 -19.95 -10.92 3.73
CA LEU A 24 -19.65 -11.34 2.35
C LEU A 24 -18.61 -12.44 2.38
N ARG A 25 -18.85 -13.53 1.67
CA ARG A 25 -17.95 -14.69 1.73
C ARG A 25 -17.59 -15.21 0.34
N ASN A 26 -16.30 -15.49 0.16
CA ASN A 26 -15.75 -16.26 -0.95
C ASN A 26 -16.21 -15.79 -2.33
N SER A 27 -15.91 -14.52 -2.62
CA SER A 27 -16.14 -13.96 -3.95
C SER A 27 -15.32 -14.67 -5.02
N ALA A 28 -15.86 -14.79 -6.20
CA ALA A 28 -15.14 -15.32 -7.35
C ALA A 28 -14.14 -14.30 -7.94
N TYR A 29 -14.31 -13.02 -7.64
CA TYR A 29 -13.47 -11.88 -8.02
C TYR A 29 -13.50 -10.83 -6.89
N TRP A 30 -13.29 -9.56 -7.14
CA TRP A 30 -13.42 -8.49 -6.13
C TRP A 30 -14.71 -8.66 -5.33
N THR A 31 -14.62 -8.59 -4.01
CA THR A 31 -15.77 -8.92 -3.17
C THR A 31 -16.84 -7.85 -3.26
N GLN A 32 -16.43 -6.59 -3.16
CA GLN A 32 -17.31 -5.44 -3.33
C GLN A 32 -16.57 -4.32 -4.04
N ASP A 33 -17.26 -3.65 -4.96
CA ASP A 33 -16.69 -2.61 -5.80
C ASP A 33 -17.70 -1.48 -6.03
N TYR A 34 -17.24 -0.26 -5.83
CA TYR A 34 -18.00 0.97 -5.95
C TYR A 34 -17.33 1.88 -6.98
N GLU A 35 -17.83 1.85 -8.23
CA GLU A 35 -17.26 2.56 -9.36
C GLU A 35 -18.11 3.78 -9.73
N LYS A 36 -17.49 4.96 -9.87
CA LYS A 36 -18.17 6.21 -10.26
C LYS A 36 -19.37 6.59 -9.36
N CYS A 37 -19.41 6.10 -8.14
CA CYS A 37 -20.47 6.42 -7.20
C CYS A 37 -20.21 7.75 -6.48
N ASN A 38 -21.27 8.33 -5.93
CA ASN A 38 -21.19 9.56 -5.16
C ASN A 38 -22.04 9.45 -3.87
N GLY A 39 -21.37 9.62 -2.72
CA GLY A 39 -22.03 9.42 -1.44
C GLY A 39 -22.17 7.93 -1.11
N VAL A 40 -21.05 7.29 -0.74
CA VAL A 40 -21.00 5.85 -0.41
C VAL A 40 -20.73 5.69 1.08
N ILE A 41 -21.52 4.89 1.77
CA ILE A 41 -21.28 4.48 3.16
C ILE A 41 -21.17 2.98 3.23
N VAL A 42 -20.01 2.48 3.67
CA VAL A 42 -19.77 1.06 3.96
C VAL A 42 -19.48 0.93 5.46
N ARG A 43 -20.35 0.28 6.22
CA ARG A 43 -20.20 0.21 7.67
C ARG A 43 -20.50 -1.17 8.23
N GLY A 44 -19.66 -1.63 9.17
CA GLY A 44 -19.91 -2.91 9.87
C GLY A 44 -19.90 -4.13 8.95
N VAL A 45 -19.30 -4.02 7.77
CA VAL A 45 -19.23 -5.12 6.78
C VAL A 45 -18.11 -6.07 7.15
N LYS A 46 -18.44 -7.38 7.13
CA LYS A 46 -17.45 -8.44 7.32
C LYS A 46 -17.19 -9.13 5.99
N VAL A 47 -15.93 -9.22 5.62
CA VAL A 47 -15.47 -9.95 4.43
C VAL A 47 -14.61 -11.13 4.86
N TYR A 48 -14.88 -12.30 4.31
CA TYR A 48 -14.02 -13.46 4.34
C TYR A 48 -13.95 -14.04 2.93
N SER A 49 -12.84 -13.81 2.22
CA SER A 49 -12.78 -14.10 0.78
C SER A 49 -11.43 -14.71 0.38
N HIS A 50 -11.40 -16.06 0.30
CA HIS A 50 -10.20 -16.83 0.00
C HIS A 50 -10.41 -17.89 -1.09
N ALA A 51 -11.52 -17.85 -1.81
CA ALA A 51 -11.89 -18.91 -2.75
C ALA A 51 -11.17 -18.82 -4.09
N ASN A 52 -10.63 -17.66 -4.47
CA ASN A 52 -10.08 -17.45 -5.81
C ASN A 52 -9.03 -16.32 -5.83
N TRP A 53 -8.37 -16.15 -6.97
CA TRP A 53 -7.49 -15.02 -7.28
C TRP A 53 -8.27 -13.71 -7.44
N ASN A 54 -7.65 -12.58 -7.09
CA ASN A 54 -8.22 -11.24 -7.17
C ASN A 54 -9.54 -11.11 -6.40
N ASN A 55 -9.61 -11.65 -5.22
CA ASN A 55 -10.77 -11.50 -4.35
C ASN A 55 -10.55 -10.41 -3.31
N ASP A 56 -10.18 -9.23 -3.82
CA ASP A 56 -10.03 -8.01 -3.06
C ASP A 56 -11.24 -7.80 -2.12
N GLY A 57 -11.00 -7.25 -0.94
CA GLY A 57 -12.04 -7.13 0.07
C GLY A 57 -13.00 -5.98 -0.22
N LEU A 58 -12.45 -4.80 -0.51
CA LEU A 58 -13.22 -3.58 -0.76
C LEU A 58 -12.47 -2.70 -1.76
N ASP A 59 -13.06 -2.50 -2.93
CA ASP A 59 -12.56 -1.64 -3.99
C ASP A 59 -13.42 -0.37 -4.12
N ILE A 60 -12.76 0.79 -4.16
CA ILE A 60 -13.42 2.10 -4.19
C ILE A 60 -12.81 2.95 -5.30
N ASP A 61 -13.58 3.23 -6.34
CA ASP A 61 -13.30 4.22 -7.39
C ASP A 61 -14.45 5.23 -7.44
N SER A 62 -14.60 5.99 -6.37
CA SER A 62 -15.79 6.81 -6.10
C SER A 62 -15.43 8.05 -5.31
N ARG A 63 -16.41 8.93 -5.07
CA ARG A 63 -16.25 10.16 -4.31
C ARG A 63 -17.23 10.29 -3.16
N ASN A 64 -16.85 11.06 -2.13
CA ASN A 64 -17.64 11.29 -0.92
C ASN A 64 -17.97 9.96 -0.22
N VAL A 65 -16.91 9.24 0.19
CA VAL A 65 -16.99 7.87 0.70
C VAL A 65 -16.62 7.83 2.19
N VAL A 66 -17.42 7.13 2.96
CA VAL A 66 -17.11 6.80 4.36
C VAL A 66 -17.11 5.29 4.53
N VAL A 67 -16.00 4.74 5.05
CA VAL A 67 -15.86 3.33 5.43
C VAL A 67 -15.55 3.26 6.90
N SER A 68 -16.34 2.52 7.67
CA SER A 68 -16.08 2.36 9.10
C SER A 68 -16.48 1.00 9.67
N ASP A 69 -15.80 0.63 10.74
CA ASP A 69 -16.17 -0.54 11.57
C ASP A 69 -16.18 -1.86 10.78
N CYS A 70 -15.36 -1.98 9.74
CA CYS A 70 -15.30 -3.16 8.87
C CYS A 70 -14.23 -4.17 9.32
N TYR A 71 -14.50 -5.44 9.09
CA TYR A 71 -13.56 -6.53 9.25
C TYR A 71 -13.34 -7.20 7.88
N ILE A 72 -12.14 -7.10 7.34
CA ILE A 72 -11.81 -7.63 6.01
C ILE A 72 -10.69 -8.67 6.16
N ASP A 73 -10.94 -9.87 5.65
CA ASP A 73 -10.00 -10.99 5.62
C ASP A 73 -10.07 -11.64 4.23
N CYS A 74 -9.07 -11.37 3.40
CA CYS A 74 -9.07 -11.79 2.01
C CYS A 74 -7.69 -12.19 1.51
N ASP A 75 -7.65 -12.89 0.37
CA ASP A 75 -6.39 -13.34 -0.22
C ASP A 75 -5.68 -12.25 -1.04
N ASP A 76 -6.41 -11.28 -1.59
CA ASP A 76 -5.87 -10.13 -2.33
C ASP A 76 -5.90 -8.84 -1.50
N ASP A 77 -5.95 -7.66 -2.11
CA ASP A 77 -5.91 -6.37 -1.44
C ASP A 77 -7.14 -6.19 -0.51
N ALA A 78 -6.92 -5.81 0.76
CA ALA A 78 -8.04 -5.72 1.71
C ALA A 78 -8.88 -4.46 1.49
N LEU A 79 -8.26 -3.30 1.55
CA LEU A 79 -8.85 -2.00 1.22
C LEU A 79 -8.09 -1.42 0.04
N CYS A 80 -8.76 -1.24 -1.08
CA CYS A 80 -8.16 -0.76 -2.29
C CYS A 80 -8.89 0.46 -2.85
N LEU A 81 -8.24 1.62 -2.89
CA LEU A 81 -8.70 2.76 -3.65
C LEU A 81 -8.20 2.64 -5.08
N LYS A 82 -9.09 2.74 -6.04
CA LYS A 82 -8.79 2.65 -7.47
C LYS A 82 -9.13 3.95 -8.17
N SER A 83 -8.51 4.18 -9.30
CA SER A 83 -8.83 5.30 -10.20
C SER A 83 -8.73 4.80 -11.63
N ASP A 84 -9.72 4.00 -12.01
CA ASP A 84 -9.86 3.39 -13.35
C ASP A 84 -10.65 4.29 -14.31
N THR A 85 -11.21 5.38 -13.79
CA THR A 85 -12.19 6.19 -14.48
C THR A 85 -11.64 7.59 -14.78
N ASP A 86 -12.42 8.41 -15.43
CA ASP A 86 -12.12 9.80 -15.81
C ASP A 86 -12.27 10.81 -14.65
N THR A 87 -12.69 10.32 -13.49
CA THR A 87 -12.83 11.11 -12.26
C THR A 87 -11.91 10.56 -11.16
N PRO A 88 -11.32 11.43 -10.32
CA PRO A 88 -10.49 10.96 -9.21
C PRO A 88 -11.33 10.24 -8.15
N CYS A 89 -10.70 9.30 -7.46
CA CYS A 89 -11.20 8.78 -6.19
C CYS A 89 -10.92 9.83 -5.13
N GLU A 90 -11.96 10.50 -4.63
CA GLU A 90 -11.78 11.69 -3.79
C GLU A 90 -12.76 11.81 -2.61
N ASN A 91 -12.35 12.57 -1.60
CA ASN A 91 -13.13 12.76 -0.37
C ASN A 91 -13.47 11.44 0.30
N VAL A 92 -12.42 10.65 0.62
CA VAL A 92 -12.57 9.31 1.21
C VAL A 92 -12.10 9.33 2.66
N THR A 93 -12.93 8.86 3.55
CA THR A 93 -12.58 8.64 4.97
C THR A 93 -12.75 7.18 5.33
N VAL A 94 -11.68 6.56 5.89
CA VAL A 94 -11.71 5.18 6.38
C VAL A 94 -11.26 5.16 7.84
N THR A 95 -12.01 4.48 8.70
CA THR A 95 -11.66 4.38 10.12
C THR A 95 -12.16 3.09 10.79
N ASN A 96 -11.52 2.73 11.91
CA ASN A 96 -11.92 1.60 12.77
C ASN A 96 -12.03 0.25 12.04
N CYS A 97 -11.10 -0.07 11.16
CA CYS A 97 -11.15 -1.31 10.39
C CYS A 97 -10.06 -2.30 10.82
N VAL A 98 -10.39 -3.58 10.77
CA VAL A 98 -9.44 -4.69 10.85
C VAL A 98 -9.20 -5.21 9.44
N LEU A 99 -7.96 -5.12 8.97
CA LEU A 99 -7.56 -5.43 7.59
C LEU A 99 -6.59 -6.61 7.60
N LYS A 100 -7.00 -7.73 7.03
CA LYS A 100 -6.18 -8.93 6.89
C LYS A 100 -6.07 -9.29 5.42
N SER A 101 -4.83 -9.50 4.96
CA SER A 101 -4.56 -9.70 3.53
C SER A 101 -3.35 -10.62 3.32
N ASN A 102 -3.32 -11.33 2.20
CA ASN A 102 -2.12 -11.96 1.66
C ASN A 102 -1.46 -11.10 0.56
N CYS A 103 -2.01 -9.93 0.26
CA CYS A 103 -1.45 -8.96 -0.68
C CYS A 103 -1.24 -7.61 0.02
N ASN A 104 -1.91 -6.55 -0.34
CA ASN A 104 -1.75 -5.27 0.34
C ASN A 104 -2.93 -5.01 1.29
N ALA A 105 -2.67 -4.44 2.45
CA ALA A 105 -3.76 -4.16 3.40
C ALA A 105 -4.48 -2.86 3.06
N ILE A 106 -3.73 -1.78 2.85
CA ILE A 106 -4.23 -0.49 2.37
C ILE A 106 -3.52 -0.20 1.06
N LYS A 107 -4.28 -0.02 -0.02
CA LYS A 107 -3.70 0.23 -1.34
C LYS A 107 -4.39 1.37 -2.07
N PHE A 108 -3.60 2.23 -2.70
CA PHE A 108 -4.01 3.19 -3.72
C PHE A 108 -3.46 2.69 -5.05
N GLY A 109 -4.34 2.35 -5.99
CA GLY A 109 -3.93 1.77 -7.25
C GLY A 109 -4.31 0.29 -7.41
N THR A 110 -3.67 -0.47 -8.28
CA THR A 110 -2.61 -0.03 -9.21
C THR A 110 -3.13 0.95 -10.25
N SER A 111 -4.39 0.81 -10.68
CA SER A 111 -5.00 1.76 -11.61
C SER A 111 -5.08 3.15 -10.98
N SER A 112 -4.46 4.12 -11.62
CA SER A 112 -4.24 5.46 -11.09
C SER A 112 -4.31 6.53 -12.17
N TYR A 113 -5.40 6.54 -12.98
CA TYR A 113 -5.52 7.44 -14.14
C TYR A 113 -5.87 8.87 -13.77
N SER A 114 -6.92 9.05 -12.97
CA SER A 114 -7.37 10.36 -12.53
C SER A 114 -6.82 10.73 -11.15
N GLY A 115 -6.32 9.72 -10.42
CA GLY A 115 -5.62 9.90 -9.15
C GLY A 115 -6.52 9.81 -7.92
N PHE A 116 -5.93 10.21 -6.79
CA PHE A 116 -6.52 10.08 -5.46
C PHE A 116 -6.35 11.41 -4.72
N LYS A 117 -7.43 11.93 -4.15
CA LYS A 117 -7.40 13.26 -3.57
C LYS A 117 -8.22 13.36 -2.30
N ASN A 118 -7.69 14.08 -1.31
CA ASN A 118 -8.39 14.35 -0.07
C ASN A 118 -8.86 13.05 0.63
N VAL A 119 -7.89 12.26 1.10
CA VAL A 119 -8.13 10.95 1.69
C VAL A 119 -7.57 10.88 3.11
N THR A 120 -8.37 10.40 4.05
CA THR A 120 -7.91 10.06 5.39
C THR A 120 -8.18 8.60 5.73
N ILE A 121 -7.17 7.91 6.30
CA ILE A 121 -7.30 6.53 6.80
C ILE A 121 -6.72 6.50 8.19
N SER A 122 -7.49 6.03 9.18
CA SER A 122 -7.02 6.03 10.57
C SER A 122 -7.63 4.93 11.43
N ASN A 123 -7.01 4.67 12.59
CA ASN A 123 -7.51 3.74 13.60
C ASN A 123 -7.75 2.33 13.03
N CYS A 124 -6.79 1.80 12.29
CA CYS A 124 -6.90 0.46 11.70
C CYS A 124 -5.82 -0.49 12.23
N THR A 125 -6.13 -1.77 12.21
CA THR A 125 -5.15 -2.82 12.45
C THR A 125 -4.93 -3.64 11.19
N ILE A 126 -3.68 -4.09 11.00
CA ILE A 126 -3.28 -4.89 9.83
C ILE A 126 -2.62 -6.17 10.31
N ASP A 127 -3.01 -7.29 9.73
CA ASP A 127 -2.43 -8.60 10.00
C ASP A 127 -2.51 -9.52 8.77
N ARG A 128 -1.87 -10.68 8.87
CA ARG A 128 -1.94 -11.77 7.89
C ARG A 128 -3.39 -12.20 7.68
N ALA A 129 -3.72 -12.58 6.46
CA ALA A 129 -4.97 -13.26 6.18
C ALA A 129 -5.08 -14.59 6.97
N SER A 130 -6.28 -15.05 7.24
CA SER A 130 -6.50 -16.32 7.94
C SER A 130 -6.09 -17.54 7.10
N GLU A 131 -6.21 -17.45 5.78
CA GLU A 131 -5.89 -18.51 4.82
C GLU A 131 -4.73 -18.10 3.89
N ASP A 132 -4.02 -19.07 3.30
CA ASP A 132 -2.92 -18.82 2.35
C ASP A 132 -2.85 -19.82 1.19
N HIS A 133 -3.92 -20.55 0.93
CA HIS A 133 -3.92 -21.62 -0.08
C HIS A 133 -3.81 -21.11 -1.53
N ILE A 134 -4.14 -19.84 -1.77
CA ILE A 134 -4.01 -19.22 -3.09
C ILE A 134 -2.63 -18.56 -3.25
N ARG A 135 -2.28 -17.64 -2.33
CA ARG A 135 -1.05 -16.86 -2.40
C ARG A 135 -0.05 -17.32 -1.36
N GLN A 136 1.06 -17.87 -1.84
CA GLN A 136 2.14 -18.36 -1.00
C GLN A 136 3.45 -17.67 -1.36
N TRP A 137 3.49 -16.33 -1.20
CA TRP A 137 4.63 -15.47 -1.57
C TRP A 137 5.95 -15.93 -0.95
N TYR A 138 5.93 -16.43 0.28
CA TYR A 138 7.12 -16.95 0.97
C TYR A 138 7.74 -18.17 0.27
N LYS A 139 6.96 -18.95 -0.48
CA LYS A 139 7.47 -20.04 -1.31
C LYS A 139 7.91 -19.57 -2.69
N ASN A 140 7.19 -18.60 -3.27
CA ASN A 140 7.45 -18.11 -4.62
C ASN A 140 8.67 -17.18 -4.68
N TYR A 141 8.95 -16.47 -3.57
CA TYR A 141 10.03 -15.48 -3.47
C TYR A 141 10.89 -15.72 -2.22
N PRO A 142 11.63 -16.85 -2.15
CA PRO A 142 12.40 -17.23 -0.95
C PRO A 142 13.49 -16.21 -0.58
N TRP A 143 13.97 -15.42 -1.55
CA TRP A 143 14.98 -14.39 -1.33
C TRP A 143 14.49 -13.24 -0.44
N ILE A 144 13.18 -13.06 -0.29
CA ILE A 144 12.58 -12.08 0.64
C ILE A 144 12.85 -12.47 2.10
N GLY A 145 12.97 -13.76 2.37
CA GLY A 145 13.35 -14.27 3.69
C GLY A 145 12.18 -14.48 4.65
N THR A 146 10.93 -14.34 4.20
CA THR A 146 9.75 -14.67 5.04
C THR A 146 9.55 -16.17 5.10
N LYS A 147 9.14 -16.68 6.28
CA LYS A 147 8.98 -18.12 6.53
C LYS A 147 7.54 -18.60 6.39
N HIS A 148 6.60 -17.72 6.37
CA HIS A 148 5.16 -17.97 6.31
C HIS A 148 4.43 -16.83 5.60
N LYS A 149 3.11 -16.96 5.48
CA LYS A 149 2.28 -15.90 4.87
C LYS A 149 2.46 -14.56 5.55
N THR A 150 2.46 -13.52 4.77
CA THR A 150 2.60 -12.14 5.20
C THR A 150 1.81 -11.22 4.30
N VAL A 151 1.40 -10.09 4.82
CA VAL A 151 0.96 -8.95 4.01
C VAL A 151 2.15 -8.45 3.18
N VAL A 152 1.97 -8.19 1.90
CA VAL A 152 3.04 -7.70 1.00
C VAL A 152 3.41 -6.27 1.35
N ALA A 153 2.42 -5.38 1.42
CA ALA A 153 2.61 -4.04 1.96
C ALA A 153 1.46 -3.65 2.90
N GLY A 154 1.82 -3.06 4.04
CA GLY A 154 0.84 -2.53 4.98
C GLY A 154 0.09 -1.33 4.38
N ILE A 155 0.85 -0.36 3.89
CA ILE A 155 0.37 0.83 3.20
C ILE A 155 1.09 0.93 1.86
N ALA A 156 0.36 0.83 0.74
CA ALA A 156 0.87 0.94 -0.62
C ALA A 156 0.21 2.13 -1.33
N LEU A 157 0.99 3.17 -1.62
CA LEU A 157 0.55 4.34 -2.39
C LEU A 157 1.19 4.30 -3.78
N GLU A 158 0.39 4.00 -4.80
CA GLU A 158 0.89 3.76 -6.14
C GLU A 158 0.26 4.73 -7.15
N SER A 159 1.07 5.58 -7.78
CA SER A 159 0.65 6.39 -8.92
C SER A 159 1.53 6.08 -10.12
N VAL A 160 0.99 5.34 -11.09
CA VAL A 160 1.74 4.74 -12.19
C VAL A 160 1.06 4.86 -13.57
N ASP A 161 -0.08 5.53 -13.64
CA ASP A 161 -0.87 5.67 -14.88
C ASP A 161 -1.23 7.12 -15.22
N GLY A 162 -0.52 8.10 -14.65
CA GLY A 162 -0.72 9.51 -14.95
C GLY A 162 -1.56 10.29 -13.93
N GLY A 163 -2.11 9.63 -12.92
CA GLY A 163 -2.87 10.28 -11.87
C GLY A 163 -2.01 11.01 -10.83
N ILE A 164 -2.66 11.75 -9.96
CA ILE A 164 -2.04 12.48 -8.88
C ILE A 164 -2.53 11.91 -7.55
N ILE A 165 -1.61 11.60 -6.63
CA ILE A 165 -1.93 11.37 -5.22
C ILE A 165 -1.66 12.68 -4.51
N GLU A 166 -2.69 13.28 -3.90
CA GLU A 166 -2.51 14.53 -3.17
C GLU A 166 -3.45 14.66 -1.97
N ASN A 167 -3.00 15.38 -0.95
CA ASN A 167 -3.75 15.63 0.27
C ASN A 167 -4.21 14.34 0.96
N VAL A 168 -3.23 13.50 1.35
CA VAL A 168 -3.47 12.20 1.95
C VAL A 168 -2.89 12.15 3.36
N SER A 169 -3.70 11.72 4.32
CA SER A 169 -3.29 11.48 5.70
C SER A 169 -3.61 10.05 6.12
N ILE A 170 -2.58 9.30 6.55
CA ILE A 170 -2.75 7.93 7.08
C ILE A 170 -2.14 7.89 8.48
N SER A 171 -2.91 7.50 9.48
CA SER A 171 -2.44 7.56 10.86
C SER A 171 -3.04 6.51 11.77
N ASP A 172 -2.41 6.32 12.94
CA ASP A 172 -2.91 5.43 13.98
C ASP A 172 -3.14 4.00 13.48
N ILE A 173 -2.10 3.45 12.84
CA ILE A 173 -2.11 2.08 12.31
C ILE A 173 -1.17 1.19 13.14
N ALA A 174 -1.70 0.10 13.66
CA ALA A 174 -0.89 -0.97 14.21
C ALA A 174 -0.87 -2.16 13.24
N MET A 175 0.32 -2.65 12.89
CA MET A 175 0.47 -3.74 11.94
C MET A 175 1.52 -4.76 12.35
N GLN A 176 1.25 -6.01 12.02
CA GLN A 176 2.18 -7.13 12.18
C GLN A 176 2.10 -8.09 11.00
N GLY A 177 3.14 -8.90 10.82
CA GLY A 177 3.16 -9.88 9.72
C GLY A 177 3.14 -9.23 8.35
N VAL A 178 3.79 -8.08 8.18
CA VAL A 178 3.91 -7.37 6.92
C VAL A 178 5.34 -7.46 6.40
N GLN A 179 5.54 -7.57 5.09
CA GLN A 179 6.88 -7.50 4.50
C GLN A 179 7.38 -6.06 4.49
N THR A 180 6.61 -5.16 3.90
CA THR A 180 6.94 -3.75 3.76
C THR A 180 5.85 -2.89 4.39
N PRO A 181 6.08 -2.29 5.56
CA PRO A 181 5.07 -1.45 6.22
C PRO A 181 4.59 -0.27 5.37
N ILE A 182 5.51 0.40 4.68
CA ILE A 182 5.21 1.58 3.85
C ILE A 182 5.89 1.43 2.50
N PHE A 183 5.07 1.41 1.44
CA PHE A 183 5.50 1.32 0.05
C PHE A 183 4.86 2.48 -0.74
N VAL A 184 5.68 3.42 -1.20
CA VAL A 184 5.23 4.54 -2.04
C VAL A 184 5.93 4.45 -3.38
N ARG A 185 5.15 4.38 -4.46
CA ARG A 185 5.69 4.25 -5.81
C ARG A 185 5.04 5.23 -6.78
N LEU A 186 5.86 6.06 -7.39
CA LEU A 186 5.55 6.77 -8.61
C LEU A 186 6.25 6.08 -9.77
N GLY A 187 5.49 5.73 -10.81
CA GLY A 187 6.00 5.05 -11.99
C GLY A 187 5.30 5.52 -13.26
N ASP A 188 5.55 4.82 -14.36
CA ASP A 188 4.88 5.06 -15.64
C ASP A 188 4.73 3.74 -16.38
N ARG A 189 3.56 3.11 -16.29
CA ARG A 189 3.27 1.83 -16.96
C ARG A 189 3.02 1.97 -18.47
N LYS A 190 3.26 3.14 -19.04
CA LYS A 190 3.09 3.40 -20.48
C LYS A 190 1.67 3.11 -20.98
N ARG A 191 0.66 3.41 -20.18
CA ARG A 191 -0.73 3.23 -20.62
C ARG A 191 -1.12 4.27 -21.67
N THR A 192 -1.80 3.84 -22.73
CA THR A 192 -2.15 4.70 -23.87
C THR A 192 -3.08 5.87 -23.53
N PHE A 193 -3.81 5.77 -22.45
CA PHE A 193 -4.71 6.82 -21.96
C PHE A 193 -4.07 7.76 -20.91
N SER A 194 -2.85 7.48 -20.44
CA SER A 194 -2.11 8.38 -19.54
C SER A 194 -1.76 9.66 -20.30
N LYS A 195 -2.36 10.78 -19.87
CA LYS A 195 -2.18 12.09 -20.55
C LYS A 195 -1.02 12.90 -19.97
N GLN A 196 -0.53 12.52 -18.81
CA GLN A 196 0.51 13.22 -18.08
C GLN A 196 1.34 12.26 -17.22
N MET A 197 2.49 12.72 -16.75
CA MET A 197 3.28 12.01 -15.76
C MET A 197 2.54 11.97 -14.41
N SER A 198 2.59 10.82 -13.73
CA SER A 198 2.11 10.67 -12.37
C SER A 198 2.80 11.65 -11.41
N ARG A 199 2.10 12.02 -10.32
CA ARG A 199 2.65 12.85 -9.24
C ARG A 199 2.18 12.33 -7.88
N ILE A 200 3.00 12.57 -6.85
CA ILE A 200 2.64 12.28 -5.45
C ILE A 200 3.08 13.49 -4.62
N ASN A 201 2.15 14.14 -3.95
CA ASN A 201 2.46 15.29 -3.10
C ASN A 201 1.50 15.41 -1.91
N ASP A 202 1.94 16.12 -0.88
CA ASP A 202 1.15 16.41 0.32
C ASP A 202 0.63 15.13 1.00
N VAL A 203 1.56 14.22 1.34
CA VAL A 203 1.26 12.94 1.99
C VAL A 203 1.86 12.93 3.39
N MET A 204 1.02 12.65 4.38
CA MET A 204 1.45 12.43 5.76
C MET A 204 1.11 11.01 6.21
N ILE A 205 2.11 10.28 6.74
CA ILE A 205 1.96 8.97 7.37
C ILE A 205 2.49 9.09 8.78
N SER A 206 1.65 8.89 9.79
CA SER A 206 2.05 9.15 11.18
C SER A 206 1.44 8.19 12.20
N ARG A 207 2.09 8.06 13.35
CA ARG A 207 1.67 7.21 14.46
C ARG A 207 1.43 5.76 14.02
N ILE A 208 2.51 5.17 13.49
CA ILE A 208 2.53 3.79 12.98
C ILE A 208 3.32 2.91 13.94
N ILE A 209 2.77 1.77 14.30
CA ILE A 209 3.50 0.69 14.98
C ILE A 209 3.53 -0.50 14.02
N ALA A 210 4.71 -0.92 13.60
CA ALA A 210 4.88 -1.97 12.61
C ALA A 210 5.88 -3.04 13.04
N ARG A 211 5.49 -4.32 12.86
CA ARG A 211 6.40 -5.47 12.90
C ARG A 211 6.51 -6.06 11.51
N SER A 212 7.64 -5.80 10.86
CA SER A 212 7.91 -6.30 9.52
C SER A 212 8.71 -7.59 9.54
N GLU A 213 8.52 -8.39 8.51
CA GLU A 213 9.19 -9.68 8.31
C GLU A 213 9.85 -9.74 6.95
N GLY A 214 11.06 -10.31 6.93
CA GLY A 214 11.83 -10.42 5.70
C GLY A 214 12.71 -9.21 5.39
N LYS A 215 13.36 -9.26 4.22
CA LYS A 215 14.50 -8.42 3.88
C LYS A 215 14.15 -7.15 3.07
N ILE A 216 12.86 -6.93 2.77
CA ILE A 216 12.44 -5.75 1.98
C ILE A 216 12.10 -4.60 2.92
N ALA A 217 12.83 -3.51 2.80
CA ALA A 217 12.59 -2.29 3.56
C ALA A 217 11.36 -1.51 3.08
N CYS A 218 10.92 -0.54 3.88
CA CYS A 218 10.03 0.49 3.39
C CYS A 218 10.67 1.26 2.24
N SER A 219 9.87 1.73 1.29
CA SER A 219 10.41 2.50 0.16
C SER A 219 9.49 3.62 -0.28
N ILE A 220 10.13 4.76 -0.62
CA ILE A 220 9.48 5.90 -1.25
C ILE A 220 10.25 6.19 -2.53
N THR A 221 9.70 5.75 -3.68
CA THR A 221 10.48 5.73 -4.92
C THR A 221 9.73 6.37 -6.08
N GLY A 222 10.36 7.36 -6.68
CA GLY A 222 9.96 7.95 -7.95
C GLY A 222 10.68 7.32 -9.13
N VAL A 223 10.63 8.02 -10.25
CA VAL A 223 11.38 7.76 -11.48
C VAL A 223 12.13 9.03 -11.90
N PRO A 224 13.17 8.95 -12.74
CA PRO A 224 13.86 10.14 -13.24
C PRO A 224 12.87 11.13 -13.86
N GLY A 225 12.92 12.40 -13.41
CA GLY A 225 11.99 13.45 -13.84
C GLY A 225 10.58 13.38 -13.24
N GLY A 226 10.31 12.39 -12.37
CA GLY A 226 9.05 12.30 -11.63
C GLY A 226 8.95 13.35 -10.52
N ASP A 227 7.72 13.62 -10.05
CA ASP A 227 7.43 14.62 -9.02
C ASP A 227 6.82 13.96 -7.77
N ILE A 228 7.70 13.59 -6.83
CA ILE A 228 7.31 13.23 -5.46
C ILE A 228 7.82 14.34 -4.55
N LYS A 229 6.91 14.99 -3.81
CA LYS A 229 7.29 16.08 -2.93
C LYS A 229 6.37 16.21 -1.72
N ASN A 230 6.86 16.94 -0.71
CA ASN A 230 6.12 17.25 0.50
C ASN A 230 5.57 16.01 1.22
N ILE A 231 6.48 15.05 1.49
CA ILE A 231 6.16 13.80 2.20
C ILE A 231 6.61 13.92 3.65
N VAL A 232 5.74 13.58 4.58
CA VAL A 232 6.07 13.54 6.00
C VAL A 232 5.77 12.16 6.57
N ILE A 233 6.77 11.53 7.18
CA ILE A 233 6.62 10.28 7.93
C ILE A 233 7.05 10.55 9.37
N SER A 234 6.13 10.38 10.33
CA SER A 234 6.40 10.74 11.72
C SER A 234 5.83 9.75 12.73
N ASP A 235 6.48 9.70 13.90
CA ASP A 235 6.02 8.91 15.04
C ASP A 235 5.84 7.41 14.68
N VAL A 236 6.91 6.80 14.18
CA VAL A 236 6.90 5.40 13.75
C VAL A 236 7.74 4.55 14.72
N ILE A 237 7.17 3.46 15.18
CA ILE A 237 7.90 2.37 15.83
C ILE A 237 7.96 1.20 14.83
N LEU A 238 9.14 0.88 14.36
CA LEU A 238 9.39 -0.18 13.38
C LEU A 238 10.28 -1.26 13.99
N VAL A 239 9.78 -2.47 14.08
CA VAL A 239 10.58 -3.64 14.46
C VAL A 239 10.69 -4.57 13.26
N THR A 240 11.90 -4.97 12.88
CA THR A 240 12.15 -5.86 11.75
C THR A 240 12.98 -7.07 12.15
N ASP A 241 12.70 -8.22 11.55
CA ASP A 241 13.46 -9.45 11.73
C ASP A 241 14.46 -9.71 10.60
N ALA A 242 14.70 -8.75 9.74
CA ALA A 242 15.64 -8.88 8.63
C ALA A 242 17.04 -9.25 9.10
N GLU A 243 17.65 -10.20 8.41
CA GLU A 243 19.05 -10.57 8.56
C GLU A 243 19.74 -10.37 7.20
N VAL A 244 20.60 -9.35 7.11
CA VAL A 244 21.26 -8.97 5.85
C VAL A 244 22.72 -8.64 6.10
N ALA A 245 23.62 -9.41 5.48
CA ALA A 245 25.04 -9.12 5.51
C ALA A 245 25.39 -8.03 4.50
N LYS A 246 26.48 -7.29 4.75
CA LYS A 246 26.98 -6.22 3.88
C LYS A 246 27.26 -6.73 2.44
N THR A 247 27.64 -7.97 2.29
CA THR A 247 27.91 -8.63 1.00
C THR A 247 26.66 -8.85 0.15
N ASP A 248 25.48 -8.89 0.77
CA ASP A 248 24.21 -9.15 0.11
C ASP A 248 23.52 -7.87 -0.38
N ILE A 249 24.13 -6.72 -0.09
CA ILE A 249 23.58 -5.41 -0.41
C ILE A 249 23.92 -5.04 -1.85
N ASP A 250 22.90 -4.96 -2.72
CA ASP A 250 23.05 -4.42 -4.05
C ASP A 250 22.75 -2.91 -4.06
N LEU A 251 23.78 -2.12 -4.38
CA LEU A 251 23.62 -0.66 -4.50
C LEU A 251 23.05 -0.24 -5.86
N LYS A 252 22.97 -1.17 -6.83
CA LYS A 252 22.48 -0.90 -8.19
C LYS A 252 21.00 -1.30 -8.31
N VAL A 253 20.14 -0.68 -7.54
CA VAL A 253 18.69 -0.93 -7.63
C VAL A 253 18.18 -0.44 -8.99
N PRO A 254 17.52 -1.29 -9.82
CA PRO A 254 17.01 -0.88 -11.13
C PRO A 254 15.91 0.19 -11.01
N GLU A 255 15.73 1.01 -12.04
CA GLU A 255 14.67 2.05 -12.05
C GLU A 255 13.27 1.46 -12.10
N ALA A 256 13.08 0.37 -12.83
CA ALA A 256 11.81 -0.35 -12.95
C ALA A 256 10.62 0.57 -13.30
N ILE A 257 10.81 1.50 -14.24
CA ILE A 257 9.90 2.62 -14.53
C ILE A 257 8.48 2.13 -14.88
N ASP A 258 8.40 1.11 -15.71
CA ASP A 258 7.16 0.57 -16.29
C ASP A 258 6.67 -0.72 -15.61
N LYS A 259 7.36 -1.18 -14.58
CA LYS A 259 7.00 -2.40 -13.87
C LYS A 259 5.70 -2.24 -13.09
N TYR A 260 5.00 -3.37 -12.91
CA TYR A 260 3.89 -3.46 -11.97
C TYR A 260 4.39 -3.09 -10.56
N PRO A 261 3.76 -2.13 -9.88
CA PRO A 261 4.22 -1.68 -8.57
C PRO A 261 3.90 -2.71 -7.50
N GLU A 262 4.93 -3.22 -6.88
CA GLU A 262 4.87 -4.04 -5.69
C GLU A 262 6.23 -3.99 -4.96
N ASN A 263 6.27 -4.34 -3.70
CA ASN A 263 7.48 -4.16 -2.88
C ASN A 263 8.73 -4.88 -3.43
N ARG A 264 8.55 -5.99 -4.15
CA ARG A 264 9.62 -6.82 -4.75
C ARG A 264 9.91 -6.50 -6.22
N MET A 265 9.32 -5.42 -6.78
CA MET A 265 9.44 -5.06 -8.19
C MET A 265 10.88 -4.82 -8.67
N PHE A 266 11.76 -4.47 -7.76
CA PHE A 266 13.16 -4.23 -8.07
C PHE A 266 13.98 -5.53 -8.22
N GLY A 267 13.45 -6.68 -7.78
CA GLY A 267 14.10 -7.98 -7.89
C GLY A 267 15.37 -8.14 -7.04
N THR A 268 15.58 -7.24 -6.08
CA THR A 268 16.77 -7.22 -5.23
C THR A 268 16.44 -6.75 -3.81
N ILE A 269 17.35 -7.05 -2.87
CA ILE A 269 17.31 -6.53 -1.51
C ILE A 269 17.69 -5.05 -1.55
N LEU A 270 16.80 -4.20 -1.07
CA LEU A 270 17.04 -2.76 -1.04
C LEU A 270 18.17 -2.40 -0.06
N PRO A 271 19.01 -1.39 -0.38
CA PRO A 271 20.19 -1.02 0.42
C PRO A 271 19.86 -0.20 1.69
N ALA A 272 18.70 -0.40 2.26
CA ALA A 272 18.27 0.19 3.53
C ALA A 272 17.62 -0.88 4.41
N SER A 273 17.80 -0.78 5.72
CA SER A 273 17.04 -1.59 6.68
C SER A 273 15.66 -1.00 6.98
N GLY A 274 15.53 0.31 7.02
CA GLY A 274 14.31 1.06 7.28
C GLY A 274 13.67 1.61 6.02
N PHE A 275 14.29 2.62 5.41
CA PHE A 275 13.68 3.38 4.32
C PHE A 275 14.63 3.60 3.15
N TYR A 276 14.27 3.06 2.00
CA TYR A 276 14.91 3.37 0.73
C TYR A 276 14.16 4.50 0.04
N VAL A 277 14.83 5.62 -0.22
CA VAL A 277 14.21 6.81 -0.81
C VAL A 277 14.92 7.17 -2.10
N ARG A 278 14.17 7.32 -3.21
CA ARG A 278 14.76 7.67 -4.51
C ARG A 278 13.86 8.60 -5.33
N HIS A 279 14.47 9.58 -6.00
CA HIS A 279 13.80 10.59 -6.83
C HIS A 279 12.70 11.33 -6.10
N VAL A 280 13.03 11.89 -4.93
CA VAL A 280 12.08 12.62 -4.07
C VAL A 280 12.62 14.03 -3.80
N ASN A 281 11.74 15.02 -3.89
CA ASN A 281 12.07 16.41 -3.57
C ASN A 281 11.20 16.92 -2.41
N GLY A 282 11.72 16.84 -1.20
CA GLY A 282 11.00 17.23 0.03
C GLY A 282 10.38 16.03 0.74
N ILE A 283 11.16 15.45 1.66
CA ILE A 283 10.73 14.41 2.57
C ILE A 283 11.30 14.64 3.97
N ALA A 284 10.43 14.51 4.97
CA ALA A 284 10.80 14.63 6.38
C ALA A 284 10.50 13.33 7.12
N PHE A 285 11.46 12.86 7.92
CA PHE A 285 11.27 11.77 8.88
C PHE A 285 11.43 12.31 10.29
N ASN A 286 10.38 12.21 11.10
CA ASN A 286 10.39 12.73 12.47
C ASN A 286 10.05 11.61 13.46
N ASN A 287 10.87 11.46 14.51
CA ASN A 287 10.62 10.52 15.61
C ASN A 287 10.38 9.06 15.11
N ILE A 288 11.32 8.55 14.33
CA ILE A 288 11.30 7.14 13.86
C ILE A 288 12.17 6.32 14.82
N LYS A 289 11.58 5.34 15.48
CA LYS A 289 12.26 4.39 16.35
C LYS A 289 12.30 3.03 15.67
N MET A 290 13.46 2.64 15.21
CA MET A 290 13.65 1.35 14.55
C MET A 290 14.47 0.40 15.42
N THR A 291 14.07 -0.86 15.45
CA THR A 291 14.80 -1.96 16.10
C THR A 291 14.92 -3.13 15.13
N THR A 292 16.14 -3.69 15.02
CA THR A 292 16.38 -4.93 14.30
C THR A 292 16.52 -6.08 15.31
N THR A 293 15.78 -7.18 15.14
CA THR A 293 15.88 -8.34 16.02
C THR A 293 17.01 -9.29 15.62
N ASN A 294 17.50 -9.19 14.38
CA ASN A 294 18.66 -9.89 13.85
C ASN A 294 19.69 -8.88 13.34
N LYS A 295 20.86 -9.38 12.95
CA LYS A 295 21.94 -8.54 12.43
C LYS A 295 21.59 -8.07 11.01
N ASP A 296 21.30 -6.80 10.85
CA ASP A 296 21.11 -6.15 9.56
C ASP A 296 22.18 -5.06 9.40
N GLU A 297 23.10 -5.25 8.45
CA GLU A 297 24.24 -4.34 8.22
C GLU A 297 23.91 -3.17 7.29
N ARG A 298 22.65 -3.00 6.92
CA ARG A 298 22.17 -1.87 6.12
C ARG A 298 21.96 -0.63 6.99
N PRO A 299 22.16 0.57 6.45
CA PRO A 299 21.76 1.80 7.13
C PRO A 299 20.23 1.89 7.25
N MET A 300 19.74 2.61 8.25
CA MET A 300 18.30 2.89 8.41
C MET A 300 17.72 3.62 7.19
N PHE A 301 18.44 4.60 6.67
CA PHE A 301 18.07 5.34 5.47
C PHE A 301 19.11 5.15 4.36
N HIS A 302 18.64 4.91 3.14
CA HIS A 302 19.46 4.99 1.95
C HIS A 302 18.80 5.93 0.95
N LEU A 303 19.50 7.00 0.59
CA LEU A 303 18.98 8.07 -0.25
C LEU A 303 19.67 8.04 -1.62
N ASN A 304 18.91 8.13 -2.70
CA ASN A 304 19.39 8.19 -4.06
C ASN A 304 18.62 9.26 -4.84
N ASP A 305 19.29 10.32 -5.29
CA ASP A 305 18.67 11.47 -5.93
C ASP A 305 17.51 12.05 -5.10
N VAL A 306 17.81 12.45 -3.87
CA VAL A 306 16.86 13.04 -2.93
C VAL A 306 17.28 14.47 -2.61
N LYS A 307 16.33 15.40 -2.74
CA LYS A 307 16.51 16.81 -2.38
C LYS A 307 15.63 17.16 -1.18
N ASN A 308 16.03 18.17 -0.41
CA ASN A 308 15.27 18.68 0.74
C ASN A 308 14.84 17.55 1.71
N PHE A 309 15.82 16.69 2.05
CA PHE A 309 15.66 15.64 3.06
C PHE A 309 15.90 16.22 4.45
N THR A 310 15.03 15.89 5.39
CA THR A 310 15.24 16.17 6.81
C THR A 310 14.94 14.94 7.67
N GLN A 311 15.69 14.81 8.77
CA GLN A 311 15.40 13.81 9.80
C GLN A 311 15.58 14.40 11.19
N GLN A 312 14.70 14.09 12.12
CA GLN A 312 14.76 14.51 13.51
C GLN A 312 14.27 13.42 14.45
N GLY A 313 15.01 13.14 15.52
CA GLY A 313 14.59 12.14 16.52
C GLY A 313 14.52 10.69 15.99
N CYS A 314 15.27 10.37 14.94
CA CYS A 314 15.32 9.03 14.35
C CYS A 314 16.44 8.19 14.99
N THR A 315 16.11 6.97 15.41
CA THR A 315 17.05 6.05 16.09
C THR A 315 16.94 4.63 15.53
N LEU A 316 18.09 3.96 15.42
CA LEU A 316 18.21 2.55 15.10
C LEU A 316 18.90 1.83 16.27
N ASN A 317 18.25 0.82 16.86
CA ASN A 317 18.72 0.02 17.96
C ASN A 317 18.87 -1.45 17.58
#